data_c81deb5ea790649505075bcf433a6ac5
#
_entry.id   c81deb5ea790649505075bcf433a6ac5
#
_cell.length_a   1.000
_cell.length_b   1.000
_cell.length_c   1.000
_cell.angle_alpha   90.00
_cell.angle_beta   90.00
_cell.angle_gamma   90.00
#
_symmetry.space_group_name_H-M   'P 1'
#
loop_
_entity.id
_entity.type
_entity.pdbx_description
1 polymer ?
#
loop_
_entity_poly.entity_id
_entity_poly.type
_entity_poly.pdbx_seq_one_letter_code
_entity_poly.pdbx_strand_id
1 'polypeptide(L)'
;MQNYKKILLAAVATLAFGTQAVAADKLKIGTEGAYPPFNLIDASGKVGGFDVEIAQALCAKMGAECEVVTSDWDGIIPALNAKKFDFLAASMSITEERKQAVDFTDAYYTNKLQFIAPKSSDLKADKASLKGKVIGAQRATIAGTWLEDNLADTVEIKLYDTQENAYLDLSSGRLDGVLADKFVNWEWLKSDAGKDFEFKGEPVFDNDKIAIAVRKGDPLREKLNTALKAIVEDGTYKQINDKYFPFSIY
;
A
#
# COMPACT_ATOMS: atom_id res chain seq x y z
N MET A 1 -35.23 -81.48 -24.42
CA MET A 1 -34.40 -80.54 -25.19
C MET A 1 -34.68 -79.18 -24.66
N GLN A 2 -33.93 -78.66 -23.70
CA GLN A 2 -34.14 -77.39 -23.03
C GLN A 2 -32.94 -76.49 -23.31
N ASN A 3 -33.19 -75.36 -24.00
CA ASN A 3 -32.18 -74.35 -24.34
C ASN A 3 -32.04 -73.35 -23.18
N TYR A 4 -30.93 -73.34 -22.52
CA TYR A 4 -30.53 -72.26 -21.53
C TYR A 4 -29.90 -71.12 -22.28
N LYS A 5 -30.56 -69.99 -22.39
CA LYS A 5 -29.98 -68.73 -22.81
C LYS A 5 -29.17 -68.09 -21.62
N LYS A 6 -27.88 -68.00 -21.78
CA LYS A 6 -27.01 -67.25 -20.84
C LYS A 6 -27.14 -65.78 -21.13
N ILE A 7 -27.67 -65.01 -20.18
CA ILE A 7 -27.66 -63.55 -20.20
C ILE A 7 -26.36 -63.10 -19.52
N LEU A 8 -25.44 -62.47 -20.28
CA LEU A 8 -24.31 -61.76 -19.74
C LEU A 8 -24.77 -60.37 -19.31
N LEU A 9 -24.76 -60.09 -18.00
CA LEU A 9 -24.87 -58.72 -17.47
C LEU A 9 -23.46 -58.09 -17.54
N ALA A 10 -23.28 -57.09 -18.40
CA ALA A 10 -22.10 -56.22 -18.40
C ALA A 10 -22.33 -55.12 -17.37
N ALA A 11 -21.60 -55.17 -16.27
CA ALA A 11 -21.55 -54.09 -15.27
C ALA A 11 -20.66 -52.96 -15.80
N VAL A 12 -21.29 -51.86 -16.19
CA VAL A 12 -20.57 -50.60 -16.51
C VAL A 12 -20.23 -49.89 -15.20
N ALA A 13 -18.98 -49.99 -14.78
CA ALA A 13 -18.42 -49.21 -13.65
C ALA A 13 -18.19 -47.76 -14.11
N THR A 14 -19.08 -46.86 -13.80
CA THR A 14 -18.89 -45.40 -13.95
C THR A 14 -17.91 -44.93 -12.91
N LEU A 15 -16.65 -44.68 -13.31
CA LEU A 15 -15.68 -43.95 -12.51
C LEU A 15 -16.12 -42.48 -12.42
N ALA A 16 -16.75 -42.13 -11.30
CA ALA A 16 -16.97 -40.74 -10.94
C ALA A 16 -15.61 -40.12 -10.53
N PHE A 17 -14.99 -39.39 -11.43
CA PHE A 17 -13.91 -38.46 -11.07
C PHE A 17 -14.49 -37.35 -10.21
N GLY A 18 -14.43 -37.54 -8.90
CA GLY A 18 -14.73 -36.44 -7.95
C GLY A 18 -13.67 -35.35 -8.13
N THR A 19 -14.03 -34.24 -8.76
CA THR A 19 -13.25 -33.00 -8.68
C THR A 19 -13.23 -32.58 -7.21
N GLN A 20 -12.12 -32.87 -6.53
CA GLN A 20 -11.88 -32.24 -5.22
C GLN A 20 -11.78 -30.74 -5.46
N ALA A 21 -12.79 -30.00 -5.04
CA ALA A 21 -12.70 -28.56 -4.93
C ALA A 21 -11.60 -28.27 -3.90
N VAL A 22 -10.43 -27.82 -4.36
CA VAL A 22 -9.39 -27.28 -3.47
C VAL A 22 -10.02 -26.05 -2.84
N ALA A 23 -10.19 -26.07 -1.53
CA ALA A 23 -10.67 -24.90 -0.80
C ALA A 23 -9.68 -23.74 -1.07
N ALA A 24 -10.20 -22.60 -1.47
CA ALA A 24 -9.37 -21.42 -1.68
C ALA A 24 -8.66 -21.04 -0.37
N ASP A 25 -7.38 -20.69 -0.46
CA ASP A 25 -6.64 -20.17 0.70
C ASP A 25 -7.36 -18.90 1.20
N LYS A 26 -7.62 -18.81 2.50
CA LYS A 26 -8.16 -17.60 3.12
C LYS A 26 -7.02 -16.78 3.67
N LEU A 27 -6.82 -15.58 3.12
CA LEU A 27 -5.74 -14.67 3.51
C LEU A 27 -6.30 -13.34 4.04
N LYS A 28 -5.56 -12.70 4.90
CA LYS A 28 -5.85 -11.36 5.41
C LYS A 28 -4.83 -10.36 4.89
N ILE A 29 -5.34 -9.29 4.27
CA ILE A 29 -4.56 -8.15 3.81
C ILE A 29 -4.56 -7.12 4.94
N GLY A 30 -3.38 -6.74 5.44
CA GLY A 30 -3.22 -5.62 6.36
C GLY A 30 -2.99 -4.32 5.61
N THR A 31 -3.65 -3.25 6.04
CA THR A 31 -3.45 -1.89 5.53
C THR A 31 -3.72 -0.87 6.64
N GLU A 32 -3.35 0.41 6.43
CA GLU A 32 -3.65 1.46 7.41
C GLU A 32 -5.11 1.93 7.29
N GLY A 33 -5.55 2.24 6.08
CA GLY A 33 -6.89 2.78 5.83
C GLY A 33 -7.01 4.30 6.04
N ALA A 34 -5.90 5.02 6.14
CA ALA A 34 -5.83 6.47 6.36
C ALA A 34 -4.81 7.18 5.46
N TYR A 35 -4.49 6.62 4.28
CA TYR A 35 -3.48 7.11 3.35
C TYR A 35 -3.98 7.20 1.90
N PRO A 36 -4.98 8.08 1.62
CA PRO A 36 -5.53 8.22 0.27
C PRO A 36 -4.48 8.76 -0.72
N PRO A 37 -4.53 8.32 -2.01
CA PRO A 37 -5.53 7.47 -2.63
C PRO A 37 -5.19 5.97 -2.54
N PHE A 38 -4.14 5.60 -1.79
CA PHE A 38 -3.61 4.22 -1.75
C PHE A 38 -4.46 3.29 -0.89
N ASN A 39 -4.78 3.73 0.32
CA ASN A 39 -5.65 2.99 1.22
C ASN A 39 -6.46 3.96 2.10
N LEU A 40 -7.77 3.77 2.13
CA LEU A 40 -8.70 4.64 2.84
C LEU A 40 -9.96 3.89 3.27
N ILE A 41 -10.63 4.41 4.27
CA ILE A 41 -11.97 3.99 4.66
C ILE A 41 -12.96 5.01 4.10
N ASP A 42 -13.87 4.58 3.23
CA ASP A 42 -14.87 5.44 2.65
C ASP A 42 -16.01 5.78 3.64
N ALA A 43 -16.91 6.67 3.24
CA ALA A 43 -18.05 7.08 4.08
C ALA A 43 -19.01 5.94 4.45
N SER A 44 -18.96 4.81 3.74
CA SER A 44 -19.74 3.60 4.06
C SER A 44 -19.03 2.66 5.06
N GLY A 45 -17.79 2.97 5.42
CA GLY A 45 -16.93 2.15 6.26
C GLY A 45 -16.17 1.07 5.49
N LYS A 46 -16.23 1.08 4.13
CA LYS A 46 -15.50 0.12 3.30
C LYS A 46 -14.07 0.59 3.10
N VAL A 47 -13.12 -0.35 3.31
CA VAL A 47 -11.70 -0.13 3.01
C VAL A 47 -11.47 -0.29 1.52
N GLY A 48 -10.81 0.67 0.89
CA GLY A 48 -10.51 0.71 -0.54
C GLY A 48 -9.24 1.49 -0.83
N GLY A 49 -9.00 1.79 -2.10
CA GLY A 49 -7.84 2.51 -2.60
C GLY A 49 -6.91 1.65 -3.45
N PHE A 50 -5.88 2.27 -4.02
CA PHE A 50 -4.97 1.64 -4.97
C PHE A 50 -4.31 0.37 -4.41
N ASP A 51 -3.73 0.45 -3.19
CA ASP A 51 -3.07 -0.70 -2.53
C ASP A 51 -4.03 -1.86 -2.34
N VAL A 52 -5.26 -1.54 -1.91
CA VAL A 52 -6.29 -2.54 -1.63
C VAL A 52 -6.73 -3.23 -2.92
N GLU A 53 -6.94 -2.48 -4.02
CA GLU A 53 -7.32 -3.07 -5.31
C GLU A 53 -6.18 -3.92 -5.89
N ILE A 54 -4.92 -3.47 -5.79
CA ILE A 54 -3.75 -4.28 -6.18
C ILE A 54 -3.71 -5.58 -5.36
N ALA A 55 -3.80 -5.50 -4.03
CA ALA A 55 -3.77 -6.68 -3.17
C ALA A 55 -4.91 -7.66 -3.48
N GLN A 56 -6.13 -7.18 -3.73
CA GLN A 56 -7.26 -8.01 -4.14
C GLN A 56 -7.05 -8.67 -5.51
N ALA A 57 -6.43 -7.94 -6.46
CA ALA A 57 -6.06 -8.51 -7.76
C ALA A 57 -5.01 -9.62 -7.63
N LEU A 58 -4.02 -9.45 -6.73
CA LEU A 58 -3.04 -10.49 -6.41
C LEU A 58 -3.73 -11.73 -5.82
N CYS A 59 -4.66 -11.54 -4.88
CA CYS A 59 -5.44 -12.64 -4.30
C CYS A 59 -6.22 -13.42 -5.38
N ALA A 60 -6.89 -12.70 -6.27
CA ALA A 60 -7.62 -13.31 -7.39
C ALA A 60 -6.70 -14.14 -8.30
N LYS A 61 -5.48 -13.63 -8.60
CA LYS A 61 -4.47 -14.39 -9.37
C LYS A 61 -3.96 -15.63 -8.65
N MET A 62 -3.88 -15.59 -7.33
CA MET A 62 -3.50 -16.75 -6.52
C MET A 62 -4.65 -17.75 -6.30
N GLY A 63 -5.89 -17.41 -6.68
CA GLY A 63 -7.07 -18.21 -6.37
C GLY A 63 -7.43 -18.20 -4.88
N ALA A 64 -7.03 -17.16 -4.15
CA ALA A 64 -7.28 -17.00 -2.73
C ALA A 64 -8.48 -16.08 -2.45
N GLU A 65 -9.18 -16.33 -1.34
CA GLU A 65 -10.17 -15.41 -0.77
C GLU A 65 -9.47 -14.48 0.22
N CYS A 66 -9.58 -13.16 0.03
CA CYS A 66 -8.88 -12.20 0.87
C CYS A 66 -9.82 -11.25 1.59
N GLU A 67 -9.61 -11.09 2.90
CA GLU A 67 -10.24 -10.12 3.77
C GLU A 67 -9.28 -8.95 4.02
N VAL A 68 -9.78 -7.71 3.98
CA VAL A 68 -8.97 -6.52 4.32
C VAL A 68 -9.16 -6.17 5.79
N VAL A 69 -8.04 -5.98 6.50
CA VAL A 69 -8.01 -5.64 7.93
C VAL A 69 -7.18 -4.38 8.11
N THR A 70 -7.72 -3.39 8.82
CA THR A 70 -7.00 -2.16 9.12
C THR A 70 -6.24 -2.25 10.44
N SER A 71 -5.13 -1.54 10.52
CA SER A 71 -4.29 -1.40 11.71
C SER A 71 -3.55 -0.07 11.68
N ASP A 72 -3.38 0.58 12.83
CA ASP A 72 -2.58 1.78 12.92
C ASP A 72 -1.18 1.57 12.34
N TRP A 73 -0.67 2.59 11.63
CA TRP A 73 0.61 2.54 10.93
C TRP A 73 1.78 2.15 11.83
N ASP A 74 1.92 2.79 13.00
CA ASP A 74 3.03 2.55 13.95
C ASP A 74 3.13 1.10 14.41
N GLY A 75 1.99 0.40 14.47
CA GLY A 75 1.91 -0.99 14.93
C GLY A 75 1.82 -2.03 13.82
N ILE A 76 1.86 -1.64 12.55
CA ILE A 76 1.45 -2.52 11.44
C ILE A 76 2.44 -3.68 11.20
N ILE A 77 3.75 -3.46 11.28
CA ILE A 77 4.77 -4.52 11.18
C ILE A 77 4.70 -5.48 12.38
N PRO A 78 4.67 -5.03 13.64
CA PRO A 78 4.39 -5.91 14.78
C PRO A 78 3.11 -6.71 14.64
N ALA A 79 2.04 -6.13 14.10
CA ALA A 79 0.77 -6.82 13.89
C ALA A 79 0.86 -7.92 12.81
N LEU A 80 1.63 -7.70 11.72
CA LEU A 80 1.96 -8.72 10.73
C LEU A 80 2.70 -9.90 11.37
N ASN A 81 3.72 -9.60 12.17
CA ASN A 81 4.52 -10.62 12.84
C ASN A 81 3.70 -11.38 13.91
N ALA A 82 2.71 -10.73 14.53
CA ALA A 82 1.72 -11.35 15.42
C ALA A 82 0.60 -12.11 14.66
N LYS A 83 0.69 -12.23 13.32
CA LYS A 83 -0.26 -12.97 12.47
C LYS A 83 -1.69 -12.41 12.50
N LYS A 84 -1.87 -11.10 12.74
CA LYS A 84 -3.18 -10.46 12.60
C LYS A 84 -3.65 -10.42 11.14
N PHE A 85 -2.72 -10.40 10.21
CA PHE A 85 -2.89 -10.53 8.76
C PHE A 85 -1.71 -11.30 8.15
N ASP A 86 -1.81 -11.66 6.88
CA ASP A 86 -0.85 -12.52 6.20
C ASP A 86 0.18 -11.74 5.41
N PHE A 87 -0.22 -10.58 4.87
CA PHE A 87 0.66 -9.65 4.19
C PHE A 87 0.15 -8.21 4.31
N LEU A 88 1.02 -7.24 4.06
CA LEU A 88 0.73 -5.81 4.09
C LEU A 88 0.72 -5.22 2.69
N ALA A 89 -0.35 -4.51 2.36
CA ALA A 89 -0.45 -3.60 1.22
C ALA A 89 -0.86 -2.22 1.75
N ALA A 90 0.11 -1.38 2.05
CA ALA A 90 -0.07 -0.15 2.82
C ALA A 90 0.97 0.93 2.46
N SER A 91 1.28 1.10 1.17
CA SER A 91 2.28 2.07 0.68
C SER A 91 3.62 1.97 1.40
N MET A 92 4.05 0.75 1.75
CA MET A 92 5.23 0.56 2.58
C MET A 92 6.53 0.61 1.76
N SER A 93 7.37 1.60 2.05
CA SER A 93 8.71 1.73 1.47
C SER A 93 9.61 0.58 1.91
N ILE A 94 10.41 0.07 0.98
CA ILE A 94 11.47 -0.87 1.26
C ILE A 94 12.62 -0.10 1.93
N THR A 95 12.92 -0.43 3.20
CA THR A 95 14.09 0.11 3.90
C THR A 95 14.91 -1.02 4.51
N GLU A 96 16.22 -0.78 4.71
CA GLU A 96 17.10 -1.78 5.33
C GLU A 96 16.67 -2.09 6.77
N GLU A 97 16.15 -1.10 7.48
CA GLU A 97 15.59 -1.29 8.83
C GLU A 97 14.39 -2.25 8.79
N ARG A 98 13.41 -1.97 7.93
CA ARG A 98 12.20 -2.82 7.79
C ARG A 98 12.52 -4.23 7.32
N LYS A 99 13.53 -4.40 6.46
CA LYS A 99 14.04 -5.72 6.02
C LYS A 99 14.58 -6.57 7.17
N GLN A 100 14.93 -6.00 8.31
CA GLN A 100 15.30 -6.80 9.48
C GLN A 100 14.09 -7.52 10.10
N ALA A 101 12.89 -6.93 9.99
CA ALA A 101 11.67 -7.44 10.62
C ALA A 101 10.73 -8.19 9.65
N VAL A 102 10.77 -7.87 8.35
CA VAL A 102 9.88 -8.42 7.31
C VAL A 102 10.65 -8.68 6.02
N ASP A 103 10.05 -9.46 5.13
CA ASP A 103 10.50 -9.60 3.75
C ASP A 103 9.55 -8.83 2.83
N PHE A 104 10.06 -8.37 1.69
CA PHE A 104 9.30 -7.61 0.70
C PHE A 104 9.20 -8.39 -0.62
N THR A 105 8.10 -8.17 -1.33
CA THR A 105 7.97 -8.53 -2.75
C THR A 105 8.85 -7.63 -3.60
N ASP A 106 8.85 -7.85 -4.91
CA ASP A 106 9.23 -6.84 -5.88
C ASP A 106 8.36 -5.58 -5.68
N ALA A 107 8.92 -4.42 -5.99
CA ALA A 107 8.17 -3.17 -5.86
C ALA A 107 6.98 -3.15 -6.83
N TYR A 108 5.80 -2.70 -6.37
CA TYR A 108 4.64 -2.54 -7.24
C TYR A 108 4.42 -1.09 -7.67
N TYR A 109 5.14 -0.12 -7.08
CA TYR A 109 5.30 1.22 -7.64
C TYR A 109 6.53 1.93 -7.08
N THR A 110 6.88 3.07 -7.71
CA THR A 110 7.97 3.94 -7.26
C THR A 110 7.40 5.29 -6.85
N ASN A 111 7.74 5.73 -5.66
CA ASN A 111 7.30 6.98 -5.05
C ASN A 111 8.44 8.00 -4.96
N LYS A 112 8.09 9.20 -4.54
CA LYS A 112 9.01 10.32 -4.24
C LYS A 112 8.52 11.03 -2.99
N LEU A 113 9.44 11.67 -2.25
CA LEU A 113 9.08 12.58 -1.17
C LEU A 113 9.14 14.02 -1.65
N GLN A 114 8.10 14.80 -1.38
CA GLN A 114 8.05 16.21 -1.76
C GLN A 114 7.33 17.05 -0.73
N PHE A 115 7.85 18.25 -0.47
CA PHE A 115 7.21 19.23 0.40
C PHE A 115 5.96 19.82 -0.23
N ILE A 116 4.99 20.12 0.62
CA ILE A 116 3.89 21.05 0.32
C ILE A 116 3.83 22.15 1.37
N ALA A 117 3.38 23.32 0.97
CA ALA A 117 3.14 24.46 1.84
C ALA A 117 2.09 25.40 1.23
N PRO A 118 1.59 26.43 1.97
CA PRO A 118 0.69 27.42 1.40
C PRO A 118 1.27 28.06 0.14
N LYS A 119 0.42 28.34 -0.85
CA LYS A 119 0.80 29.06 -2.08
C LYS A 119 1.44 30.41 -1.80
N SER A 120 0.98 31.09 -0.73
CA SER A 120 1.53 32.36 -0.26
C SER A 120 2.90 32.26 0.41
N SER A 121 3.37 31.05 0.73
CA SER A 121 4.66 30.80 1.35
C SER A 121 5.78 30.81 0.31
N ASP A 122 6.92 31.45 0.64
CA ASP A 122 8.15 31.44 -0.14
C ASP A 122 9.07 30.25 0.19
N LEU A 123 8.56 29.27 0.94
CA LEU A 123 9.27 28.04 1.33
C LEU A 123 9.85 27.33 0.11
N LYS A 124 11.11 26.95 0.22
CA LYS A 124 11.85 26.11 -0.73
C LYS A 124 12.39 24.89 -0.02
N ALA A 125 12.64 23.82 -0.77
CA ALA A 125 13.18 22.56 -0.23
C ALA A 125 14.72 22.64 0.00
N ASP A 126 15.21 23.75 0.58
CA ASP A 126 16.61 23.93 0.94
C ASP A 126 16.75 24.36 2.41
N LYS A 127 17.91 24.05 3.03
CA LYS A 127 18.15 24.29 4.45
C LYS A 127 18.04 25.77 4.85
N ALA A 128 18.36 26.71 3.96
CA ALA A 128 18.29 28.13 4.25
C ALA A 128 16.86 28.62 4.37
N SER A 129 16.00 28.21 3.44
CA SER A 129 14.57 28.53 3.44
C SER A 129 13.80 27.83 4.56
N LEU A 130 14.21 26.59 4.90
CA LEU A 130 13.58 25.77 5.92
C LEU A 130 13.97 26.14 7.35
N LYS A 131 15.04 26.94 7.54
CA LYS A 131 15.56 27.27 8.87
C LYS A 131 14.50 27.92 9.77
N GLY A 132 14.28 27.29 10.94
CA GLY A 132 13.32 27.75 11.95
C GLY A 132 11.85 27.53 11.59
N LYS A 133 11.57 26.80 10.51
CA LYS A 133 10.21 26.41 10.11
C LYS A 133 9.72 25.20 10.91
N VAL A 134 8.39 25.08 11.03
CA VAL A 134 7.72 23.93 11.64
C VAL A 134 7.22 23.01 10.54
N ILE A 135 7.82 21.81 10.43
CA ILE A 135 7.53 20.87 9.36
C ILE A 135 6.87 19.60 9.93
N GLY A 136 5.75 19.22 9.34
CA GLY A 136 5.00 18.02 9.71
C GLY A 136 5.29 16.83 8.80
N ALA A 137 5.19 15.61 9.37
CA ALA A 137 5.15 14.34 8.63
C ALA A 137 4.40 13.29 9.47
N GLN A 138 3.95 12.23 8.83
CA GLN A 138 3.46 11.07 9.56
C GLN A 138 4.68 10.33 10.18
N ARG A 139 4.56 9.94 11.47
CA ARG A 139 5.63 9.21 12.16
C ARG A 139 5.86 7.82 11.55
N ALA A 140 7.05 7.24 11.79
CA ALA A 140 7.47 5.93 11.30
C ALA A 140 7.36 5.77 9.76
N THR A 141 7.23 6.87 9.00
CA THR A 141 7.36 6.90 7.54
C THR A 141 8.76 7.30 7.13
N ILE A 142 9.14 7.05 5.88
CA ILE A 142 10.42 7.54 5.35
C ILE A 142 10.47 9.07 5.31
N ALA A 143 9.33 9.76 5.21
CA ALA A 143 9.26 11.22 5.27
C ALA A 143 9.66 11.74 6.66
N GLY A 144 9.12 11.13 7.73
CA GLY A 144 9.53 11.44 9.10
C GLY A 144 11.02 11.20 9.32
N THR A 145 11.50 10.00 8.97
CA THR A 145 12.92 9.64 9.09
C THR A 145 13.82 10.58 8.28
N TRP A 146 13.41 10.92 7.04
CA TRP A 146 14.18 11.84 6.20
C TRP A 146 14.32 13.23 6.86
N LEU A 147 13.25 13.75 7.48
CA LEU A 147 13.31 15.03 8.23
C LEU A 147 14.28 14.93 9.39
N GLU A 148 14.21 13.87 10.19
CA GLU A 148 15.09 13.65 11.35
C GLU A 148 16.56 13.53 10.92
N ASP A 149 16.86 12.78 9.85
CA ASP A 149 18.21 12.55 9.38
C ASP A 149 18.84 13.79 8.71
N ASN A 150 18.03 14.63 8.04
CA ASN A 150 18.56 15.70 7.19
C ASN A 150 18.33 17.11 7.74
N LEU A 151 17.31 17.30 8.58
CA LEU A 151 16.82 18.63 8.98
C LEU A 151 16.61 18.81 10.50
N ALA A 152 16.97 17.83 11.34
CA ALA A 152 16.75 17.91 12.79
C ALA A 152 17.32 19.21 13.44
N ASP A 153 18.48 19.68 12.98
CA ASP A 153 19.11 20.92 13.45
C ASP A 153 18.61 22.17 12.70
N THR A 154 17.69 22.03 11.77
CA THR A 154 17.26 23.12 10.86
C THR A 154 15.82 23.53 11.10
N VAL A 155 14.92 22.57 11.33
CA VAL A 155 13.47 22.76 11.47
C VAL A 155 12.96 22.21 12.81
N GLU A 156 11.81 22.71 13.27
CA GLU A 156 11.02 22.01 14.28
C GLU A 156 10.22 20.91 13.58
N ILE A 157 10.46 19.64 13.92
CA ILE A 157 9.77 18.49 13.33
C ILE A 157 8.57 18.13 14.20
N LYS A 158 7.37 18.03 13.57
CA LYS A 158 6.17 17.51 14.22
C LYS A 158 5.72 16.21 13.54
N LEU A 159 5.69 15.12 14.32
CA LEU A 159 5.31 13.80 13.85
C LEU A 159 3.89 13.48 14.31
N TYR A 160 3.06 12.98 13.38
CA TYR A 160 1.66 12.69 13.56
C TYR A 160 1.36 11.20 13.39
N ASP A 161 0.30 10.71 14.04
CA ASP A 161 -0.13 9.32 13.94
C ASP A 161 -0.62 8.99 12.51
N THR A 162 -1.30 9.96 11.87
CA THR A 162 -1.79 9.84 10.49
C THR A 162 -1.35 11.02 9.64
N GLN A 163 -1.25 10.82 8.33
CA GLN A 163 -0.96 11.90 7.39
C GLN A 163 -2.06 12.97 7.38
N GLU A 164 -3.32 12.58 7.58
CA GLU A 164 -4.45 13.52 7.66
C GLU A 164 -4.27 14.51 8.82
N ASN A 165 -3.79 14.06 9.99
CA ASN A 165 -3.53 14.93 11.13
C ASN A 165 -2.45 15.99 10.82
N ALA A 166 -1.42 15.63 10.02
CA ALA A 166 -0.44 16.60 9.55
C ALA A 166 -1.09 17.64 8.61
N TYR A 167 -1.98 17.23 7.73
CA TYR A 167 -2.70 18.15 6.85
C TYR A 167 -3.66 19.08 7.60
N LEU A 168 -4.34 18.59 8.64
CA LEU A 168 -5.18 19.43 9.51
C LEU A 168 -4.37 20.52 10.20
N ASP A 169 -3.17 20.20 10.69
CA ASP A 169 -2.27 21.16 11.30
C ASP A 169 -1.68 22.14 10.27
N LEU A 170 -1.35 21.69 9.08
CA LEU A 170 -0.94 22.55 7.97
C LEU A 170 -2.05 23.54 7.60
N SER A 171 -3.28 23.05 7.41
CA SER A 171 -4.43 23.89 7.02
C SER A 171 -4.78 24.93 8.08
N SER A 172 -4.53 24.63 9.35
CA SER A 172 -4.77 25.56 10.47
C SER A 172 -3.62 26.54 10.72
N GLY A 173 -2.54 26.48 9.93
CA GLY A 173 -1.37 27.34 10.08
C GLY A 173 -0.47 26.99 11.27
N ARG A 174 -0.58 25.80 11.85
CA ARG A 174 0.31 25.29 12.90
C ARG A 174 1.58 24.67 12.35
N LEU A 175 1.63 24.43 11.04
CA LEU A 175 2.83 24.00 10.29
C LEU A 175 3.09 24.98 9.17
N ASP A 176 4.37 25.20 8.89
CA ASP A 176 4.83 25.95 7.70
C ASP A 176 4.82 25.08 6.45
N GLY A 177 4.95 23.76 6.59
CA GLY A 177 4.94 22.80 5.50
C GLY A 177 4.80 21.37 6.00
N VAL A 178 4.54 20.46 5.07
CA VAL A 178 4.47 19.02 5.29
C VAL A 178 5.35 18.31 4.27
N LEU A 179 6.11 17.32 4.73
CA LEU A 179 6.81 16.36 3.87
C LEU A 179 6.05 15.05 3.89
N ALA A 180 5.71 14.52 2.72
CA ALA A 180 5.06 13.24 2.55
C ALA A 180 5.32 12.66 1.15
N ASP A 181 4.78 11.49 0.92
CA ASP A 181 4.72 10.86 -0.40
C ASP A 181 4.09 11.79 -1.42
N LYS A 182 4.76 11.97 -2.56
CA LYS A 182 4.32 12.90 -3.60
C LYS A 182 2.89 12.65 -4.06
N PHE A 183 2.50 11.38 -4.22
CA PHE A 183 1.17 11.05 -4.75
C PHE A 183 0.07 11.24 -3.70
N VAL A 184 0.37 11.09 -2.41
CA VAL A 184 -0.56 11.40 -1.31
C VAL A 184 -0.75 12.91 -1.21
N ASN A 185 0.35 13.68 -1.25
CA ASN A 185 0.28 15.14 -1.35
C ASN A 185 -0.49 15.59 -2.59
N TRP A 186 -0.24 14.98 -3.76
CA TRP A 186 -0.94 15.29 -5.00
C TRP A 186 -2.46 15.07 -4.92
N GLU A 187 -2.89 13.98 -4.26
CA GLU A 187 -4.31 13.72 -4.05
C GLU A 187 -4.93 14.76 -3.12
N TRP A 188 -4.26 15.04 -1.99
CA TRP A 188 -4.76 16.04 -1.05
C TRP A 188 -4.84 17.44 -1.66
N LEU A 189 -3.87 17.86 -2.47
CA LEU A 189 -3.85 19.17 -3.15
C LEU A 189 -5.04 19.37 -4.12
N LYS A 190 -5.70 18.30 -4.56
CA LYS A 190 -6.93 18.39 -5.39
C LYS A 190 -8.19 18.60 -4.57
N SER A 191 -8.15 18.39 -3.27
CA SER A 191 -9.28 18.55 -2.38
C SER A 191 -9.58 20.03 -2.08
N ASP A 192 -10.77 20.32 -1.55
CA ASP A 192 -11.11 21.68 -1.10
C ASP A 192 -10.18 22.17 0.01
N ALA A 193 -9.70 21.29 0.88
CA ALA A 193 -8.74 21.62 1.94
C ALA A 193 -7.35 21.94 1.39
N GLY A 194 -6.94 21.28 0.30
CA GLY A 194 -5.62 21.42 -0.30
C GLY A 194 -5.49 22.55 -1.34
N LYS A 195 -6.59 23.15 -1.79
CA LYS A 195 -6.62 24.11 -2.92
C LYS A 195 -5.72 25.35 -2.76
N ASP A 196 -5.45 25.77 -1.52
CA ASP A 196 -4.62 26.93 -1.22
C ASP A 196 -3.14 26.57 -0.96
N PHE A 197 -2.79 25.32 -1.19
CA PHE A 197 -1.45 24.75 -1.03
C PHE A 197 -0.87 24.31 -2.37
N GLU A 198 0.44 24.07 -2.41
CA GLU A 198 1.15 23.61 -3.59
C GLU A 198 2.41 22.86 -3.22
N PHE A 199 2.97 22.11 -4.17
CA PHE A 199 4.30 21.54 -4.03
C PHE A 199 5.36 22.63 -3.91
N LYS A 200 6.37 22.41 -3.07
CA LYS A 200 7.50 23.32 -2.86
C LYS A 200 8.82 22.61 -3.19
N GLY A 201 9.52 23.17 -4.17
CA GLY A 201 10.77 22.63 -4.67
C GLY A 201 10.63 21.28 -5.40
N GLU A 202 11.75 20.72 -5.78
CA GLU A 202 11.83 19.38 -6.37
C GLU A 202 11.69 18.30 -5.27
N PRO A 203 11.38 17.05 -5.64
CA PRO A 203 11.40 15.94 -4.69
C PRO A 203 12.76 15.83 -3.98
N VAL A 204 12.73 15.64 -2.67
CA VAL A 204 13.95 15.50 -1.85
C VAL A 204 14.45 14.06 -1.80
N PHE A 205 13.60 13.10 -2.19
CA PHE A 205 13.93 11.70 -2.37
C PHE A 205 13.08 11.15 -3.53
N ASP A 206 13.68 10.50 -4.52
CA ASP A 206 13.02 10.20 -5.81
C ASP A 206 13.07 8.74 -6.25
N ASN A 207 13.59 7.83 -5.42
CA ASN A 207 13.70 6.40 -5.72
C ASN A 207 13.14 5.54 -4.58
N ASP A 208 12.00 5.93 -4.05
CA ASP A 208 11.30 5.20 -3.01
C ASP A 208 10.53 4.02 -3.61
N LYS A 209 11.01 2.80 -3.36
CA LYS A 209 10.40 1.56 -3.82
C LYS A 209 9.37 1.08 -2.83
N ILE A 210 8.13 0.96 -3.28
CA ILE A 210 7.00 0.52 -2.48
C ILE A 210 6.66 -0.93 -2.80
N ALA A 211 6.57 -1.76 -1.76
CA ALA A 211 6.33 -3.19 -1.92
C ALA A 211 5.35 -3.75 -0.88
N ILE A 212 4.86 -4.94 -1.18
CA ILE A 212 4.07 -5.75 -0.25
C ILE A 212 5.01 -6.38 0.77
N ALA A 213 4.68 -6.28 2.06
CA ALA A 213 5.47 -6.90 3.11
C ALA A 213 4.84 -8.20 3.59
N VAL A 214 5.67 -9.20 3.85
CA VAL A 214 5.33 -10.49 4.45
C VAL A 214 6.24 -10.78 5.63
N ARG A 215 5.89 -11.74 6.48
CA ARG A 215 6.80 -12.20 7.54
C ARG A 215 8.10 -12.73 6.96
N LYS A 216 9.17 -12.64 7.73
CA LYS A 216 10.50 -13.19 7.33
C LYS A 216 10.39 -14.66 6.95
N GLY A 217 10.91 -14.99 5.76
CA GLY A 217 10.95 -16.36 5.24
C GLY A 217 9.58 -16.91 4.82
N ASP A 218 8.52 -16.10 4.78
CA ASP A 218 7.19 -16.57 4.39
C ASP A 218 7.14 -16.90 2.88
N PRO A 219 6.81 -18.13 2.47
CA PRO A 219 6.72 -18.52 1.06
C PRO A 219 5.62 -17.76 0.29
N LEU A 220 4.72 -17.07 0.98
CA LEU A 220 3.71 -16.22 0.36
C LEU A 220 4.33 -15.12 -0.51
N ARG A 221 5.56 -14.66 -0.18
CA ARG A 221 6.28 -13.67 -0.97
C ARG A 221 6.40 -14.07 -2.44
N GLU A 222 6.81 -15.31 -2.72
CA GLU A 222 6.99 -15.79 -4.10
C GLU A 222 5.66 -15.95 -4.85
N LYS A 223 4.60 -16.35 -4.13
CA LYS A 223 3.24 -16.39 -4.71
C LYS A 223 2.78 -14.98 -5.08
N LEU A 224 3.00 -13.99 -4.21
CA LEU A 224 2.66 -12.58 -4.46
C LEU A 224 3.47 -12.00 -5.62
N ASN A 225 4.77 -12.29 -5.72
CA ASN A 225 5.61 -11.87 -6.86
C ASN A 225 5.12 -12.45 -8.18
N THR A 226 4.77 -13.73 -8.19
CA THR A 226 4.20 -14.39 -9.38
C THR A 226 2.87 -13.74 -9.79
N ALA A 227 2.01 -13.45 -8.82
CA ALA A 227 0.74 -12.78 -9.04
C ALA A 227 0.93 -11.33 -9.52
N LEU A 228 1.90 -10.59 -8.94
CA LEU A 228 2.23 -9.22 -9.35
C LEU A 228 2.67 -9.18 -10.82
N LYS A 229 3.58 -10.06 -11.20
CA LYS A 229 4.00 -10.18 -12.60
C LYS A 229 2.80 -10.47 -13.52
N ALA A 230 1.92 -11.38 -13.13
CA ALA A 230 0.75 -11.76 -13.92
C ALA A 230 -0.23 -10.59 -14.13
N ILE A 231 -0.52 -9.78 -13.08
CA ILE A 231 -1.43 -8.61 -13.22
C ILE A 231 -0.81 -7.47 -14.02
N VAL A 232 0.53 -7.37 -14.06
CA VAL A 232 1.24 -6.41 -14.93
C VAL A 232 1.16 -6.86 -16.38
N GLU A 233 1.44 -8.14 -16.66
CA GLU A 233 1.47 -8.70 -18.01
C GLU A 233 0.10 -8.72 -18.68
N ASP A 234 -0.99 -8.99 -17.94
CA ASP A 234 -2.35 -9.03 -18.51
C ASP A 234 -3.08 -7.69 -18.51
N GLY A 235 -2.42 -6.62 -18.03
CA GLY A 235 -2.96 -5.27 -18.01
C GLY A 235 -3.90 -4.95 -16.84
N THR A 236 -4.13 -5.87 -15.90
CA THR A 236 -4.95 -5.62 -14.69
C THR A 236 -4.34 -4.50 -13.86
N TYR A 237 -2.99 -4.49 -13.68
CA TYR A 237 -2.29 -3.42 -12.97
C TYR A 237 -2.59 -2.05 -13.62
N LYS A 238 -2.48 -1.96 -14.93
CA LYS A 238 -2.75 -0.72 -15.66
C LYS A 238 -4.19 -0.25 -15.48
N GLN A 239 -5.16 -1.16 -15.54
CA GLN A 239 -6.58 -0.83 -15.32
C GLN A 239 -6.81 -0.26 -13.92
N ILE A 240 -6.15 -0.81 -12.90
CA ILE A 240 -6.22 -0.28 -11.52
C ILE A 240 -5.51 1.08 -11.45
N ASN A 241 -4.29 1.20 -12.00
CA ASN A 241 -3.55 2.46 -12.00
C ASN A 241 -4.36 3.61 -12.61
N ASP A 242 -5.00 3.38 -13.75
CA ASP A 242 -5.72 4.42 -14.51
C ASP A 242 -6.99 4.94 -13.78
N LYS A 243 -7.48 4.23 -12.75
CA LYS A 243 -8.57 4.72 -11.88
C LYS A 243 -8.10 5.82 -10.92
N TYR A 244 -6.83 5.75 -10.49
CA TYR A 244 -6.28 6.64 -9.46
C TYR A 244 -5.35 7.70 -10.02
N PHE A 245 -4.63 7.39 -11.09
CA PHE A 245 -3.57 8.23 -11.63
C PHE A 245 -3.70 8.39 -13.14
N PRO A 246 -3.55 9.63 -13.68
CA PRO A 246 -3.54 9.87 -15.12
C PRO A 246 -2.18 9.52 -15.77
N PHE A 247 -1.27 8.93 -15.02
CA PHE A 247 0.08 8.50 -15.43
C PHE A 247 0.41 7.15 -14.75
N SER A 248 1.39 6.42 -15.27
CA SER A 248 1.86 5.20 -14.62
C SER A 248 2.75 5.55 -13.42
N ILE A 249 2.54 4.84 -12.31
CA ILE A 249 3.40 4.90 -11.13
C ILE A 249 4.25 3.63 -10.95
N TYR A 250 4.10 2.65 -11.87
CA TYR A 250 4.87 1.39 -11.91
C TYR A 250 6.33 1.63 -12.23
#